data_ab1ad4f9bef47f1a50b7d801c4dbfae7
#
_entry.id   ab1ad4f9bef47f1a50b7d801c4dbfae7
#
_cell.length_a   1.000
_cell.length_b   1.000
_cell.length_c   1.000
_cell.angle_alpha   90.00
_cell.angle_beta   90.00
_cell.angle_gamma   90.00
#
_symmetry.space_group_name_H-M   'P 1'
#
loop_
_entity.id
_entity.type
_entity.pdbx_description
1 polymer ?
#
loop_
_entity_poly.entity_id
_entity_poly.type
_entity_poly.pdbx_seq_one_letter_code
_entity_poly.pdbx_strand_id
1 'polypeptide(L)'
;MSNQEIIDKLLSGEMKLYQVDKEVSAKEATDIRREFLEQKYDLDLSNISNYTLDMERASARNIENSIGVLQLPMGIAGPLKVNGEYCQREVFVPLATSEGALVASINRGA
;
A
#
# COMPACT_ATOMS: atom_id res chain seq x y z
N MET A 1 -21.70 -15.44 -6.95
CA MET A 1 -22.18 -14.05 -6.84
C MET A 1 -21.28 -13.17 -7.69
N SER A 2 -21.85 -12.28 -8.50
CA SER A 2 -21.02 -11.37 -9.31
C SER A 2 -20.44 -10.27 -8.44
N ASN A 3 -19.38 -9.64 -8.93
CA ASN A 3 -18.74 -8.53 -8.19
C ASN A 3 -19.72 -7.38 -7.99
N GLN A 4 -20.53 -7.06 -8.99
CA GLN A 4 -21.51 -5.98 -8.88
C GLN A 4 -22.61 -6.32 -7.86
N GLU A 5 -23.01 -7.58 -7.74
CA GLU A 5 -23.97 -7.99 -6.71
C GLU A 5 -23.39 -7.76 -5.30
N ILE A 6 -22.13 -8.06 -5.11
CA ILE A 6 -21.44 -7.82 -3.83
C ILE A 6 -21.37 -6.32 -3.54
N ILE A 7 -21.02 -5.51 -4.55
CA ILE A 7 -20.98 -4.05 -4.41
C ILE A 7 -22.35 -3.50 -4.04
N ASP A 8 -23.42 -4.01 -4.69
CA ASP A 8 -24.78 -3.59 -4.39
C ASP A 8 -25.17 -3.91 -2.95
N LYS A 9 -24.75 -5.07 -2.43
CA LYS A 9 -24.99 -5.44 -1.04
C LYS A 9 -24.21 -4.56 -0.07
N LEU A 10 -23.00 -4.16 -0.42
CA LEU A 10 -22.22 -3.22 0.38
C LEU A 10 -22.90 -1.84 0.39
N LEU A 11 -23.40 -1.39 -0.76
CA LEU A 11 -24.07 -0.10 -0.87
C LEU A 11 -25.36 -0.06 -0.07
N SER A 12 -26.10 -1.17 -0.02
CA SER A 12 -27.37 -1.26 0.71
C SER A 12 -27.22 -1.49 2.21
N GLY A 13 -26.00 -1.87 2.65
CA GLY A 13 -25.76 -2.20 4.03
C GLY A 13 -26.02 -3.65 4.42
N GLU A 14 -26.43 -4.49 3.47
CA GLU A 14 -26.65 -5.92 3.72
C GLU A 14 -25.38 -6.66 4.05
N MET A 15 -24.25 -6.21 3.49
CA MET A 15 -22.94 -6.84 3.67
C MET A 15 -21.96 -5.83 4.24
N LYS A 16 -21.14 -6.29 5.17
CA LYS A 16 -20.06 -5.46 5.77
C LYS A 16 -18.75 -5.70 5.02
N LEU A 17 -17.84 -4.74 5.10
CA LEU A 17 -16.57 -4.79 4.37
C LEU A 17 -15.79 -6.08 4.60
N TYR A 18 -15.71 -6.54 5.83
CA TYR A 18 -14.93 -7.74 6.14
C TYR A 18 -15.55 -9.02 5.58
N GLN A 19 -16.84 -9.02 5.29
CA GLN A 19 -17.53 -10.21 4.80
C GLN A 19 -17.20 -10.52 3.34
N VAL A 20 -16.67 -9.56 2.60
CA VAL A 20 -16.29 -9.74 1.19
C VAL A 20 -15.23 -10.84 1.05
N ASP A 21 -14.31 -10.92 1.98
CA ASP A 21 -13.25 -11.94 1.95
C ASP A 21 -13.77 -13.36 2.05
N LYS A 22 -14.98 -13.55 2.51
CA LYS A 22 -15.62 -14.87 2.60
C LYS A 22 -16.19 -15.35 1.26
N GLU A 23 -16.41 -14.42 0.33
CA GLU A 23 -17.05 -14.70 -0.96
C GLU A 23 -16.04 -14.83 -2.11
N VAL A 24 -14.91 -14.12 -2.02
CA VAL A 24 -13.92 -14.04 -3.10
C VAL A 24 -12.51 -14.04 -2.51
N SER A 25 -11.50 -14.14 -3.39
CA SER A 25 -10.10 -14.07 -2.99
C SER A 25 -9.75 -12.70 -2.41
N ALA A 26 -8.63 -12.60 -1.69
CA ALA A 26 -8.20 -11.34 -1.09
C ALA A 26 -7.94 -10.27 -2.16
N LYS A 27 -7.38 -10.64 -3.30
CA LYS A 27 -7.15 -9.69 -4.39
C LYS A 27 -8.46 -9.18 -4.96
N GLU A 28 -9.43 -10.06 -5.20
CA GLU A 28 -10.74 -9.67 -5.70
C GLU A 28 -11.51 -8.84 -4.66
N ALA A 29 -11.41 -9.23 -3.39
CA ALA A 29 -12.04 -8.47 -2.30
C ALA A 29 -11.47 -7.05 -2.22
N THR A 30 -10.17 -6.88 -2.40
CA THR A 30 -9.51 -5.58 -2.45
C THR A 30 -10.10 -4.71 -3.57
N ASP A 31 -10.21 -5.28 -4.77
CA ASP A 31 -10.78 -4.59 -5.93
C ASP A 31 -12.24 -4.20 -5.70
N ILE A 32 -13.02 -5.11 -5.12
CA ILE A 32 -14.44 -4.87 -4.85
C ILE A 32 -14.62 -3.75 -3.83
N ARG A 33 -13.86 -3.76 -2.74
CA ARG A 33 -13.96 -2.69 -1.73
C ARG A 33 -13.56 -1.34 -2.30
N ARG A 34 -12.55 -1.31 -3.17
CA ARG A 34 -12.14 -0.06 -3.85
C ARG A 34 -13.25 0.44 -4.77
N GLU A 35 -13.82 -0.43 -5.61
CA GLU A 35 -14.92 -0.07 -6.49
C GLU A 35 -16.15 0.40 -5.72
N PHE A 36 -16.45 -0.24 -4.60
CA PHE A 36 -17.53 0.20 -3.71
C PHE A 36 -17.34 1.65 -3.27
N LEU A 37 -16.13 2.01 -2.84
CA LEU A 37 -15.82 3.38 -2.43
C LEU A 37 -15.91 4.36 -3.60
N GLU A 38 -15.42 3.95 -4.78
CA GLU A 38 -15.51 4.78 -5.98
C GLU A 38 -16.95 5.07 -6.36
N GLN A 39 -17.83 4.07 -6.28
CA GLN A 39 -19.25 4.25 -6.60
C GLN A 39 -19.98 5.06 -5.54
N LYS A 40 -19.71 4.80 -4.27
CA LYS A 40 -20.41 5.45 -3.17
C LYS A 40 -20.11 6.94 -3.07
N TYR A 41 -18.86 7.33 -3.31
CA TYR A 41 -18.39 8.70 -3.11
C TYR A 41 -17.99 9.40 -4.41
N ASP A 42 -18.19 8.77 -5.56
CA ASP A 42 -17.79 9.30 -6.87
C ASP A 42 -16.31 9.68 -6.89
N LEU A 43 -15.46 8.73 -6.53
CA LEU A 43 -14.01 8.90 -6.46
C LEU A 43 -13.31 8.09 -7.55
N ASP A 44 -12.11 8.54 -7.91
CA ASP A 44 -11.18 7.77 -8.75
C ASP A 44 -10.01 7.32 -7.87
N LEU A 45 -9.96 6.03 -7.55
CA LEU A 45 -8.92 5.43 -6.73
C LEU A 45 -7.96 4.57 -7.55
N SER A 46 -7.86 4.83 -8.86
CA SER A 46 -7.02 4.05 -9.76
C SER A 46 -5.54 4.08 -9.35
N ASN A 47 -5.08 5.16 -8.69
CA ASN A 47 -3.69 5.28 -8.28
C ASN A 47 -3.25 4.26 -7.23
N ILE A 48 -4.17 3.67 -6.48
CA ILE A 48 -3.84 2.64 -5.50
C ILE A 48 -4.21 1.23 -5.98
N SER A 49 -4.63 1.09 -7.25
CA SER A 49 -5.08 -0.18 -7.81
C SER A 49 -3.96 -1.01 -8.43
N ASN A 50 -2.80 -0.41 -8.69
CA ASN A 50 -1.67 -1.07 -9.36
C ASN A 50 -0.58 -1.38 -8.33
N TYR A 51 -0.28 -2.66 -8.14
CA TYR A 51 0.73 -3.11 -7.20
C TYR A 51 1.23 -4.49 -7.57
N THR A 52 2.41 -4.84 -7.08
CA THR A 52 3.00 -6.17 -7.26
C THR A 52 2.98 -6.98 -5.96
N LEU A 53 2.55 -6.36 -4.87
CA LEU A 53 2.44 -6.99 -3.56
C LEU A 53 1.46 -8.17 -3.59
N ASP A 54 1.80 -9.27 -2.91
CA ASP A 54 0.89 -10.40 -2.76
C ASP A 54 -0.18 -10.05 -1.72
N MET A 55 -1.38 -9.75 -2.19
CA MET A 55 -2.47 -9.30 -1.33
C MET A 55 -2.98 -10.42 -0.43
N GLU A 56 -2.85 -11.69 -0.82
CA GLU A 56 -3.22 -12.81 0.05
C GLU A 56 -2.38 -12.81 1.33
N ARG A 57 -1.08 -12.59 1.20
CA ARG A 57 -0.19 -12.51 2.36
C ARG A 57 -0.39 -11.24 3.16
N ALA A 58 -0.57 -10.10 2.48
CA ALA A 58 -0.77 -8.82 3.15
C ALA A 58 -2.06 -8.85 3.98
N SER A 59 -3.15 -9.36 3.43
CA SER A 59 -4.43 -9.47 4.12
C SER A 59 -4.37 -10.41 5.32
N ALA A 60 -3.57 -11.47 5.23
CA ALA A 60 -3.44 -12.44 6.32
C ALA A 60 -2.60 -11.91 7.48
N ARG A 61 -1.69 -10.97 7.25
CA ARG A 61 -0.67 -10.58 8.22
C ARG A 61 -0.62 -9.12 8.58
N ASN A 62 -0.97 -8.22 7.65
CA ASN A 62 -0.66 -6.80 7.78
C ASN A 62 -1.87 -5.89 7.80
N ILE A 63 -2.93 -6.21 7.07
CA ILE A 63 -4.04 -5.27 6.90
C ILE A 63 -5.38 -5.96 6.69
N GLU A 64 -6.40 -5.44 7.34
CA GLU A 64 -7.78 -5.86 7.14
C GLU A 64 -8.48 -4.91 6.16
N ASN A 65 -9.52 -5.41 5.50
CA ASN A 65 -10.37 -4.60 4.61
C ASN A 65 -9.57 -3.83 3.57
N SER A 66 -8.60 -4.49 2.94
CA SER A 66 -7.71 -3.84 1.98
C SER A 66 -8.47 -3.26 0.79
N ILE A 67 -8.01 -2.14 0.28
CA ILE A 67 -8.57 -1.46 -0.91
C ILE A 67 -7.52 -1.19 -1.99
N GLY A 68 -6.25 -1.39 -1.70
CA GLY A 68 -5.16 -1.14 -2.63
C GLY A 68 -3.85 -0.96 -1.91
N VAL A 69 -2.90 -0.34 -2.58
CA VAL A 69 -1.55 -0.14 -2.08
C VAL A 69 -1.12 1.30 -2.34
N LEU A 70 -0.54 1.91 -1.32
CA LEU A 70 0.07 3.22 -1.46
C LEU A 70 1.55 3.02 -1.84
N GLN A 71 1.97 3.65 -2.92
CA GLN A 71 3.37 3.61 -3.35
C GLN A 71 4.12 4.80 -2.77
N LEU A 72 5.26 4.53 -2.15
CA LEU A 72 6.13 5.56 -1.58
C LEU A 72 7.39 5.68 -2.43
N PRO A 73 7.77 6.89 -2.84
CA PRO A 73 9.04 7.08 -3.54
C PRO A 73 10.22 6.67 -2.66
N MET A 74 11.22 6.04 -3.27
CA MET A 74 12.46 5.70 -2.61
C MET A 74 13.62 6.44 -3.25
N GLY A 75 14.48 6.97 -2.42
CA GLY A 75 15.73 7.55 -2.85
C GLY A 75 16.91 6.88 -2.14
N ILE A 76 18.11 7.34 -2.41
CA ILE A 76 19.30 6.81 -1.79
C ILE A 76 20.16 7.95 -1.27
N ALA A 77 20.59 7.85 -0.03
CA ALA A 77 21.47 8.81 0.60
C ALA A 77 22.87 8.21 0.71
N GLY A 78 23.88 9.04 0.51
CA GLY A 78 25.25 8.61 0.65
C GLY A 78 26.17 9.24 -0.41
N PRO A 79 27.47 8.88 -0.38
CA PRO A 79 28.04 7.88 0.53
C PRO A 79 28.13 8.39 1.96
N LEU A 80 27.86 7.53 2.92
CA LEU A 80 28.04 7.80 4.34
C LEU A 80 29.23 7.01 4.85
N LYS A 81 30.12 7.67 5.60
CA LYS A 81 31.24 6.97 6.21
C LYS A 81 30.80 6.30 7.49
N VAL A 82 30.98 4.99 7.55
CA VAL A 82 30.75 4.20 8.75
C VAL A 82 32.09 3.88 9.38
N ASN A 83 32.31 4.34 10.61
CA ASN A 83 33.54 4.16 11.33
C ASN A 83 33.23 3.43 12.63
N GLY A 84 32.92 2.15 12.52
CA GLY A 84 32.64 1.29 13.64
C GLY A 84 33.70 0.24 13.87
N GLU A 85 33.56 -0.52 14.95
CA GLU A 85 34.52 -1.55 15.35
C GLU A 85 34.71 -2.61 14.27
N TYR A 86 33.64 -2.99 13.61
CA TYR A 86 33.64 -4.06 12.61
C TYR A 86 33.39 -3.58 11.19
N CYS A 87 33.24 -2.28 10.99
CA CYS A 87 32.93 -1.75 9.67
C CYS A 87 33.53 -0.34 9.52
N GLN A 88 34.49 -0.21 8.62
CA GLN A 88 35.06 1.09 8.26
C GLN A 88 35.00 1.24 6.76
N ARG A 89 33.86 1.69 6.26
CA ARG A 89 33.63 1.82 4.83
C ARG A 89 32.54 2.84 4.54
N GLU A 90 32.42 3.21 3.29
CA GLU A 90 31.32 4.04 2.81
C GLU A 90 30.13 3.15 2.49
N VAL A 91 28.92 3.61 2.87
CA VAL A 91 27.68 2.90 2.60
C VAL A 91 26.65 3.86 2.02
N PHE A 92 25.68 3.29 1.30
CA PHE A 92 24.51 4.01 0.83
C PHE A 92 23.29 3.50 1.59
N VAL A 93 22.37 4.40 1.92
CA VAL A 93 21.17 4.07 2.70
C VAL A 93 19.93 4.37 1.85
N PRO A 94 19.10 3.36 1.54
CA PRO A 94 17.83 3.62 0.89
C PRO A 94 16.82 4.22 1.88
N LEU A 95 16.04 5.17 1.40
CA LEU A 95 15.04 5.88 2.19
C LEU A 95 13.74 5.98 1.42
N ALA A 96 12.63 5.75 2.11
CA ALA A 96 11.30 5.92 1.55
C ALA A 96 10.55 6.96 2.39
N THR A 97 9.94 7.93 1.73
CA THR A 97 9.24 8.98 2.45
C THR A 97 8.17 9.65 1.58
N SER A 98 7.17 10.20 2.24
CA SER A 98 6.20 11.11 1.63
C SER A 98 6.66 12.59 1.72
N GLU A 99 7.76 12.87 2.41
CA GLU A 99 8.30 14.23 2.54
C GLU A 99 9.29 14.55 1.43
N GLY A 100 9.18 15.72 0.84
CA GLY A 100 10.17 16.20 -0.10
C GLY A 100 11.49 16.54 0.60
N ALA A 101 12.61 16.41 -0.13
CA ALA A 101 13.95 16.80 0.29
C ALA A 101 14.57 16.03 1.46
N LEU A 102 13.94 14.91 1.92
CA LEU A 102 14.53 14.12 2.99
C LEU A 102 15.91 13.56 2.62
N VAL A 103 16.02 12.97 1.43
CA VAL A 103 17.29 12.40 0.95
C VAL A 103 18.35 13.49 0.79
N ALA A 104 17.97 14.64 0.24
CA ALA A 104 18.86 15.78 0.08
C ALA A 104 19.34 16.30 1.45
N SER A 105 18.45 16.35 2.44
CA SER A 105 18.83 16.77 3.80
C SER A 105 19.83 15.82 4.44
N ILE A 106 19.62 14.52 4.29
CA ILE A 106 20.55 13.50 4.82
C ILE A 106 21.90 13.58 4.11
N ASN A 107 21.91 13.76 2.78
CA ASN A 107 23.15 13.92 2.03
C ASN A 107 23.96 15.14 2.47
N ARG A 108 23.29 16.24 2.82
CA ARG A 108 23.96 17.44 3.30
C ARG A 108 24.57 17.26 4.67
N GLY A 109 23.98 16.39 5.51
CA GLY A 109 24.49 16.12 6.85
C GLY A 109 25.52 15.00 6.93
N ALA A 110 25.78 14.34 5.80
CA ALA A 110 26.67 13.18 5.78
C ALA A 110 28.16 13.57 5.73
#